data_8a594f5d66de617b83791b416e53839d
#
_entry.id   8a594f5d66de617b83791b416e53839d
#
_cell.length_a   1.000
_cell.length_b   1.000
_cell.length_c   1.000
_cell.angle_alpha   90.00
_cell.angle_beta   90.00
_cell.angle_gamma   90.00
#
_symmetry.space_group_name_H-M   'P 1'
#
loop_
_entity.id
_entity.type
_entity.pdbx_description
1 polymer ?
#
loop_
_entity_poly.entity_id
_entity_poly.type
_entity_poly.pdbx_seq_one_letter_code
_entity_poly.pdbx_strand_id
1 'polypeptide(L)'
;MTDACDIFDYYRTTEVLCEDDYSEFLVLVQDESLPDDGAMAVAGLTLSLLEGQWHAERFMLLLKAFAVSRTDSISERIVVGLLLVMMKYNTIIRENDQLWEPIQEVLTANPELTFTALCNIARTHQVKYLEKFNQRMAKDILPLMNQVGSDDFYDAIRKHQGEMERIARLYLDQNFLIFKTAYQIPFFQQRAANWLKLWHDDQLLNVPEEEREALQEMIHVWPLCDSDKYALISMPSNLFSMLKGQLQPEMLNPMAESLGNANIITNGYVQQLYRYFRLSSFSQGAPFDLVAYMRDMLVYRWIVVGDKARQTINELIA
;
A
#
# COMPACT_ATOMS: atom_id res chain seq x y z
N MET A 1 -6.11 23.61 14.50
CA MET A 1 -5.30 22.61 13.77
C MET A 1 -6.17 22.07 12.64
N THR A 2 -5.72 22.16 11.42
CA THR A 2 -6.39 21.56 10.26
C THR A 2 -6.22 20.04 10.39
N ASP A 3 -7.28 19.25 10.17
CA ASP A 3 -7.17 17.77 10.19
C ASP A 3 -6.28 17.31 9.01
N ALA A 4 -5.37 16.37 9.23
CA ALA A 4 -4.53 15.78 8.18
C ALA A 4 -5.33 15.28 6.97
N CYS A 5 -6.56 14.83 7.20
CA CYS A 5 -7.48 14.49 6.12
C CYS A 5 -7.94 15.70 5.28
N ASP A 6 -8.04 16.90 5.87
CA ASP A 6 -8.38 18.13 5.12
C ASP A 6 -7.20 18.58 4.26
N ILE A 7 -5.97 18.39 4.77
CA ILE A 7 -4.73 18.61 4.01
C ILE A 7 -4.68 17.69 2.78
N PHE A 8 -5.00 16.41 2.97
CA PHE A 8 -5.10 15.46 1.85
C PHE A 8 -6.11 15.91 0.81
N ASP A 9 -7.34 16.24 1.22
CA ASP A 9 -8.39 16.65 0.29
C ASP A 9 -8.00 17.94 -0.44
N TYR A 10 -7.35 18.88 0.23
CA TYR A 10 -6.85 20.12 -0.36
C TYR A 10 -5.88 19.82 -1.53
N TYR A 11 -4.79 19.08 -1.29
CA TYR A 11 -3.80 18.79 -2.33
C TYR A 11 -4.32 17.84 -3.41
N ARG A 12 -5.33 17.02 -3.11
CA ARG A 12 -5.96 16.14 -4.09
C ARG A 12 -6.88 16.89 -5.05
N THR A 13 -7.67 17.86 -4.54
CA THR A 13 -8.80 18.44 -5.30
C THR A 13 -8.57 19.85 -5.81
N THR A 14 -7.59 20.59 -5.27
CA THR A 14 -7.27 21.94 -5.74
C THR A 14 -6.76 21.87 -7.19
N GLU A 15 -7.42 22.56 -8.12
CA GLU A 15 -7.06 22.54 -9.54
C GLU A 15 -5.75 23.27 -9.81
N VAL A 16 -5.55 24.43 -9.19
CA VAL A 16 -4.35 25.27 -9.35
C VAL A 16 -3.74 25.54 -8.00
N LEU A 17 -2.51 25.09 -7.77
CA LEU A 17 -1.73 25.42 -6.59
C LEU A 17 -0.95 26.71 -6.85
N CYS A 18 -0.92 27.64 -5.88
CA CYS A 18 -0.14 28.86 -5.95
C CYS A 18 1.26 28.66 -5.30
N GLU A 19 2.12 29.70 -5.36
CA GLU A 19 3.48 29.64 -4.77
C GLU A 19 3.45 29.40 -3.24
N ASP A 20 2.47 29.95 -2.56
CA ASP A 20 2.30 29.75 -1.11
C ASP A 20 1.95 28.29 -0.80
N ASP A 21 1.10 27.64 -1.61
CA ASP A 21 0.76 26.21 -1.48
C ASP A 21 1.98 25.31 -1.67
N TYR A 22 2.87 25.65 -2.60
CA TYR A 22 4.13 24.91 -2.80
C TYR A 22 5.06 25.04 -1.58
N SER A 23 5.14 26.24 -1.03
CA SER A 23 5.97 26.52 0.15
C SER A 23 5.42 25.79 1.37
N GLU A 24 4.10 25.86 1.59
CA GLU A 24 3.42 25.16 2.68
C GLU A 24 3.58 23.64 2.58
N PHE A 25 3.43 23.07 1.36
CA PHE A 25 3.64 21.65 1.13
C PHE A 25 5.05 21.20 1.58
N LEU A 26 6.09 21.93 1.19
CA LEU A 26 7.46 21.59 1.56
C LEU A 26 7.70 21.73 3.07
N VAL A 27 7.06 22.70 3.74
CA VAL A 27 7.10 22.84 5.20
C VAL A 27 6.45 21.63 5.87
N LEU A 28 5.26 21.20 5.42
CA LEU A 28 4.56 20.02 5.95
C LEU A 28 5.40 18.75 5.80
N VAL A 29 6.04 18.56 4.66
CA VAL A 29 6.89 17.38 4.40
C VAL A 29 8.17 17.38 5.26
N GLN A 30 8.66 18.56 5.64
CA GLN A 30 9.86 18.71 6.46
C GLN A 30 9.60 18.64 7.97
N ASP A 31 8.36 18.85 8.39
CA ASP A 31 7.98 18.94 9.81
C ASP A 31 7.90 17.55 10.46
N GLU A 32 8.93 17.20 11.22
CA GLU A 32 8.98 15.93 11.98
C GLU A 32 7.97 15.87 13.14
N SER A 33 7.43 17.01 13.57
CA SER A 33 6.45 17.08 14.67
C SER A 33 5.02 16.74 14.22
N LEU A 34 4.73 16.83 12.91
CA LEU A 34 3.43 16.56 12.30
C LEU A 34 3.57 15.59 11.10
N PRO A 35 4.07 14.37 11.32
CA PRO A 35 4.36 13.43 10.24
C PRO A 35 3.12 13.01 9.44
N ASP A 36 1.95 13.02 10.06
CA ASP A 36 0.68 12.70 9.41
C ASP A 36 0.31 13.75 8.37
N ASP A 37 0.47 15.03 8.71
CA ASP A 37 0.16 16.13 7.81
C ASP A 37 1.01 16.07 6.54
N GLY A 38 2.32 15.84 6.69
CA GLY A 38 3.23 15.64 5.57
C GLY A 38 2.90 14.41 4.74
N ALA A 39 2.62 13.27 5.37
CA ALA A 39 2.26 12.04 4.68
C ALA A 39 0.94 12.16 3.92
N MET A 40 -0.07 12.83 4.50
CA MET A 40 -1.37 13.05 3.86
C MET A 40 -1.29 14.09 2.76
N ALA A 41 -0.45 15.13 2.88
CA ALA A 41 -0.16 16.07 1.79
C ALA A 41 0.46 15.34 0.59
N VAL A 42 1.47 14.50 0.81
CA VAL A 42 2.10 13.67 -0.24
C VAL A 42 1.08 12.73 -0.90
N ALA A 43 0.23 12.08 -0.11
CA ALA A 43 -0.80 11.20 -0.64
C ALA A 43 -1.83 11.96 -1.50
N GLY A 44 -2.29 13.12 -1.04
CA GLY A 44 -3.21 14.00 -1.79
C GLY A 44 -2.61 14.45 -3.12
N LEU A 45 -1.38 14.97 -3.10
CA LEU A 45 -0.67 15.40 -4.31
C LEU A 45 -0.42 14.23 -5.28
N THR A 46 -0.05 13.07 -4.77
CA THR A 46 0.12 11.85 -5.58
C THR A 46 -1.18 11.47 -6.28
N LEU A 47 -2.30 11.43 -5.56
CA LEU A 47 -3.59 11.10 -6.15
C LEU A 47 -4.06 12.14 -7.16
N SER A 48 -3.80 13.43 -6.94
CA SER A 48 -4.13 14.46 -7.91
C SER A 48 -3.47 14.22 -9.28
N LEU A 49 -2.23 13.71 -9.27
CA LEU A 49 -1.50 13.32 -10.48
C LEU A 49 -2.01 11.99 -11.05
N LEU A 50 -2.32 11.02 -10.19
CA LEU A 50 -2.78 9.69 -10.63
C LEU A 50 -4.23 9.70 -11.15
N GLU A 51 -5.09 10.55 -10.65
CA GLU A 51 -6.49 10.67 -11.07
C GLU A 51 -6.68 11.72 -12.17
N GLY A 52 -5.92 12.80 -12.11
CA GLY A 52 -6.01 13.94 -13.00
C GLY A 52 -5.22 13.81 -14.31
N GLN A 53 -4.91 14.97 -14.88
CA GLN A 53 -4.03 15.13 -16.03
C GLN A 53 -2.59 15.39 -15.58
N TRP A 54 -1.65 15.36 -16.52
CA TRP A 54 -0.26 15.70 -16.26
C TRP A 54 -0.08 17.16 -15.84
N HIS A 55 0.58 17.36 -14.71
CA HIS A 55 1.01 18.67 -14.21
C HIS A 55 2.50 18.62 -13.84
N ALA A 56 3.33 19.21 -14.67
CA ALA A 56 4.78 19.19 -14.48
C ALA A 56 5.20 19.81 -13.14
N GLU A 57 4.54 20.90 -12.72
CA GLU A 57 4.84 21.60 -11.47
C GLU A 57 4.56 20.74 -10.24
N ARG A 58 3.43 20.01 -10.20
CA ARG A 58 3.10 19.07 -9.12
C ARG A 58 4.08 17.90 -9.08
N PHE A 59 4.48 17.40 -10.25
CA PHE A 59 5.48 16.35 -10.30
C PHE A 59 6.85 16.84 -9.79
N MET A 60 7.27 18.05 -10.18
CA MET A 60 8.47 18.67 -9.66
C MET A 60 8.39 18.96 -8.15
N LEU A 61 7.20 19.25 -7.63
CA LEU A 61 6.99 19.42 -6.20
C LEU A 61 7.23 18.12 -5.42
N LEU A 62 6.77 16.96 -5.93
CA LEU A 62 7.09 15.66 -5.35
C LEU A 62 8.60 15.36 -5.37
N LEU A 63 9.31 15.70 -6.46
CA LEU A 63 10.78 15.54 -6.54
C LEU A 63 11.48 16.42 -5.50
N LYS A 64 11.08 17.68 -5.37
CA LYS A 64 11.63 18.59 -4.35
C LYS A 64 11.32 18.14 -2.92
N ALA A 65 10.12 17.59 -2.69
CA ALA A 65 9.71 17.07 -1.41
C ALA A 65 10.64 15.95 -0.91
N PHE A 66 11.11 15.08 -1.79
CA PHE A 66 12.07 14.04 -1.42
C PHE A 66 13.36 14.61 -0.83
N ALA A 67 13.89 15.68 -1.42
CA ALA A 67 15.13 16.29 -0.97
C ALA A 67 15.03 16.96 0.41
N VAL A 68 13.83 17.37 0.83
CA VAL A 68 13.60 18.06 2.11
C VAL A 68 12.98 17.16 3.17
N SER A 69 12.43 15.99 2.80
CA SER A 69 11.80 15.08 3.75
C SER A 69 12.79 14.60 4.81
N ARG A 70 12.33 14.56 6.07
CA ARG A 70 13.14 14.20 7.24
C ARG A 70 12.80 12.84 7.82
N THR A 71 11.65 12.27 7.44
CA THR A 71 11.18 10.99 7.93
C THR A 71 11.18 9.94 6.83
N ASP A 72 11.59 8.73 7.16
CA ASP A 72 11.58 7.60 6.22
C ASP A 72 10.18 7.34 5.69
N SER A 73 9.15 7.46 6.53
CA SER A 73 7.76 7.25 6.16
C SER A 73 7.31 8.17 5.02
N ILE A 74 7.70 9.44 5.06
CA ILE A 74 7.36 10.42 4.02
C ILE A 74 8.19 10.14 2.76
N SER A 75 9.50 9.91 2.90
CA SER A 75 10.40 9.60 1.78
C SER A 75 9.93 8.36 1.00
N GLU A 76 9.52 7.31 1.70
CA GLU A 76 8.99 6.08 1.11
C GLU A 76 7.71 6.33 0.31
N ARG A 77 6.77 7.12 0.85
CA ARG A 77 5.53 7.51 0.16
C ARG A 77 5.82 8.34 -1.09
N ILE A 78 6.78 9.26 -1.02
CA ILE A 78 7.20 10.06 -2.17
C ILE A 78 7.76 9.16 -3.28
N VAL A 79 8.67 8.23 -2.97
CA VAL A 79 9.24 7.31 -3.97
C VAL A 79 8.17 6.45 -4.61
N VAL A 80 7.24 5.88 -3.84
CA VAL A 80 6.09 5.13 -4.38
C VAL A 80 5.24 6.02 -5.29
N GLY A 81 4.90 7.23 -4.84
CA GLY A 81 4.11 8.19 -5.62
C GLY A 81 4.78 8.54 -6.95
N LEU A 82 6.08 8.89 -6.92
CA LEU A 82 6.87 9.19 -8.12
C LEU A 82 6.89 8.02 -9.10
N LEU A 83 7.15 6.80 -8.64
CA LEU A 83 7.17 5.62 -9.50
C LEU A 83 5.81 5.38 -10.17
N LEU A 84 4.71 5.51 -9.44
CA LEU A 84 3.37 5.34 -10.00
C LEU A 84 3.03 6.42 -11.02
N VAL A 85 3.36 7.68 -10.73
CA VAL A 85 3.17 8.82 -11.65
C VAL A 85 4.02 8.66 -12.90
N MET A 86 5.28 8.23 -12.75
CA MET A 86 6.17 7.94 -13.88
C MET A 86 5.64 6.81 -14.75
N MET A 87 5.06 5.77 -14.16
CA MET A 87 4.40 4.69 -14.91
C MET A 87 3.23 5.22 -15.73
N LYS A 88 2.37 6.04 -15.12
CA LYS A 88 1.20 6.62 -15.79
C LYS A 88 1.61 7.55 -16.95
N TYR A 89 2.61 8.38 -16.74
CA TYR A 89 3.00 9.43 -17.69
C TYR A 89 4.36 9.16 -18.36
N ASN A 90 4.72 7.88 -18.52
CA ASN A 90 6.05 7.49 -19.01
C ASN A 90 6.41 8.15 -20.33
N THR A 91 5.49 8.29 -21.27
CA THR A 91 5.74 8.92 -22.59
C THR A 91 6.11 10.39 -22.43
N ILE A 92 5.33 11.15 -21.66
CA ILE A 92 5.57 12.59 -21.43
C ILE A 92 6.91 12.82 -20.74
N ILE A 93 7.18 12.02 -19.70
CA ILE A 93 8.41 12.16 -18.92
C ILE A 93 9.63 11.79 -19.77
N ARG A 94 9.50 10.74 -20.61
CA ARG A 94 10.59 10.29 -21.49
C ARG A 94 10.95 11.30 -22.57
N GLU A 95 9.99 12.09 -23.01
CA GLU A 95 10.18 13.13 -24.03
C GLU A 95 10.70 14.45 -23.43
N ASN A 96 10.85 14.54 -22.11
CA ASN A 96 11.28 15.75 -21.41
C ASN A 96 12.61 15.55 -20.69
N ASP A 97 13.70 15.88 -21.39
CA ASP A 97 15.07 15.73 -20.87
C ASP A 97 15.31 16.50 -19.55
N GLN A 98 14.57 17.59 -19.30
CA GLN A 98 14.74 18.41 -18.09
C GLN A 98 14.27 17.69 -16.81
N LEU A 99 13.43 16.65 -16.94
CA LEU A 99 12.95 15.86 -15.80
C LEU A 99 13.94 14.73 -15.43
N TRP A 100 14.88 14.40 -16.34
CA TRP A 100 15.74 13.23 -16.17
C TRP A 100 16.67 13.32 -14.98
N GLU A 101 17.44 14.39 -14.89
CA GLU A 101 18.44 14.57 -13.84
C GLU A 101 17.78 14.55 -12.44
N PRO A 102 16.70 15.34 -12.18
CA PRO A 102 16.01 15.29 -10.90
C PRO A 102 15.41 13.92 -10.56
N ILE A 103 14.83 13.20 -11.54
CA ILE A 103 14.30 11.85 -11.32
C ILE A 103 15.41 10.88 -10.95
N GLN A 104 16.51 10.89 -11.71
CA GLN A 104 17.64 10.01 -11.49
C GLN A 104 18.25 10.27 -10.11
N GLU A 105 18.39 11.51 -9.70
CA GLU A 105 18.90 11.90 -8.39
C GLU A 105 18.05 11.27 -7.27
N VAL A 106 16.74 11.40 -7.32
CA VAL A 106 15.82 10.80 -6.32
C VAL A 106 15.92 9.28 -6.31
N LEU A 107 15.82 8.63 -7.46
CA LEU A 107 15.76 7.17 -7.55
C LEU A 107 17.09 6.48 -7.21
N THR A 108 18.21 7.17 -7.38
CA THR A 108 19.54 6.65 -7.05
C THR A 108 20.04 7.05 -5.67
N ALA A 109 19.40 8.01 -5.00
CA ALA A 109 19.74 8.40 -3.64
C ALA A 109 19.56 7.24 -2.64
N ASN A 110 18.51 6.43 -2.85
CA ASN A 110 18.27 5.21 -2.07
C ASN A 110 17.84 4.06 -3.00
N PRO A 111 18.79 3.30 -3.58
CA PRO A 111 18.49 2.23 -4.54
C PRO A 111 17.67 1.08 -3.92
N GLU A 112 17.87 0.79 -2.63
CA GLU A 112 17.12 -0.27 -1.93
C GLU A 112 15.66 0.12 -1.77
N LEU A 113 15.38 1.35 -1.40
CA LEU A 113 14.02 1.88 -1.30
C LEU A 113 13.32 1.85 -2.66
N THR A 114 13.99 2.33 -3.70
CA THR A 114 13.46 2.31 -5.07
C THR A 114 13.15 0.90 -5.53
N PHE A 115 14.05 -0.06 -5.29
CA PHE A 115 13.82 -1.46 -5.63
C PHE A 115 12.67 -2.07 -4.83
N THR A 116 12.61 -1.80 -3.53
CA THR A 116 11.53 -2.27 -2.64
C THR A 116 10.17 -1.74 -3.10
N ALA A 117 10.07 -0.45 -3.40
CA ALA A 117 8.85 0.16 -3.91
C ALA A 117 8.40 -0.46 -5.24
N LEU A 118 9.32 -0.71 -6.17
CA LEU A 118 9.03 -1.40 -7.42
C LEU A 118 8.52 -2.83 -7.22
N CYS A 119 9.13 -3.60 -6.33
CA CYS A 119 8.67 -4.94 -6.00
C CYS A 119 7.26 -4.92 -5.40
N ASN A 120 6.98 -3.97 -4.49
CA ASN A 120 5.67 -3.83 -3.88
C ASN A 120 4.59 -3.47 -4.91
N ILE A 121 4.90 -2.54 -5.83
CA ILE A 121 4.01 -2.23 -6.95
C ILE A 121 3.79 -3.45 -7.85
N ALA A 122 4.84 -4.21 -8.17
CA ALA A 122 4.73 -5.42 -8.99
C ALA A 122 3.87 -6.51 -8.33
N ARG A 123 3.91 -6.62 -6.99
CA ARG A 123 3.07 -7.57 -6.23
C ARG A 123 1.58 -7.34 -6.43
N THR A 124 1.14 -6.11 -6.63
CA THR A 124 -0.28 -5.80 -6.88
C THR A 124 -0.82 -6.50 -8.13
N HIS A 125 0.05 -6.84 -9.07
CA HIS A 125 -0.32 -7.59 -10.27
C HIS A 125 -0.77 -9.02 -9.96
N GLN A 126 -0.26 -9.61 -8.88
CA GLN A 126 -0.57 -10.98 -8.47
C GLN A 126 -1.91 -11.11 -7.70
N VAL A 127 -2.64 -10.02 -7.47
CA VAL A 127 -3.91 -10.07 -6.70
C VAL A 127 -4.93 -11.00 -7.35
N LYS A 128 -5.03 -11.02 -8.69
CA LYS A 128 -5.94 -11.96 -9.39
C LYS A 128 -5.55 -13.43 -9.18
N TYR A 129 -4.25 -13.72 -9.11
CA TYR A 129 -3.76 -15.06 -8.78
C TYR A 129 -4.15 -15.42 -7.35
N LEU A 130 -3.95 -14.50 -6.42
CA LEU A 130 -4.31 -14.68 -5.01
C LEU A 130 -5.82 -14.91 -4.83
N GLU A 131 -6.67 -14.14 -5.51
CA GLU A 131 -8.12 -14.36 -5.49
C GLU A 131 -8.52 -15.77 -5.96
N LYS A 132 -7.92 -16.25 -7.07
CA LYS A 132 -8.17 -17.60 -7.57
C LYS A 132 -7.67 -18.69 -6.61
N PHE A 133 -6.51 -18.47 -6.01
CA PHE A 133 -5.95 -19.39 -5.00
C PHE A 133 -6.90 -19.50 -3.80
N ASN A 134 -7.33 -18.39 -3.26
CA ASN A 134 -8.22 -18.37 -2.10
C ASN A 134 -9.59 -19.00 -2.39
N GLN A 135 -10.13 -18.81 -3.61
CA GLN A 135 -11.36 -19.49 -4.03
C GLN A 135 -11.18 -21.03 -4.05
N ARG A 136 -10.02 -21.51 -4.50
CA ARG A 136 -9.70 -22.97 -4.49
C ARG A 136 -9.55 -23.47 -3.06
N MET A 137 -8.76 -22.77 -2.24
CA MET A 137 -8.60 -23.10 -0.82
C MET A 137 -9.94 -23.15 -0.09
N ALA A 138 -10.76 -22.11 -0.25
CA ALA A 138 -12.08 -22.08 0.37
C ALA A 138 -12.93 -23.28 -0.05
N LYS A 139 -12.95 -23.62 -1.33
CA LYS A 139 -13.70 -24.79 -1.84
C LYS A 139 -13.25 -26.11 -1.23
N ASP A 140 -11.94 -26.28 -1.02
CA ASP A 140 -11.38 -27.54 -0.53
C ASP A 140 -11.41 -27.63 1.02
N ILE A 141 -11.29 -26.50 1.73
CA ILE A 141 -11.15 -26.45 3.19
C ILE A 141 -12.48 -26.17 3.93
N LEU A 142 -13.35 -25.27 3.41
CA LEU A 142 -14.60 -24.91 4.10
C LEU A 142 -15.49 -26.14 4.41
N PRO A 143 -15.63 -27.16 3.55
CA PRO A 143 -16.43 -28.34 3.88
C PRO A 143 -15.85 -29.17 5.04
N LEU A 144 -14.55 -29.01 5.33
CA LEU A 144 -13.84 -29.76 6.36
C LEU A 144 -13.63 -28.98 7.66
N MET A 145 -14.16 -27.75 7.77
CA MET A 145 -14.01 -26.92 8.96
C MET A 145 -14.55 -27.55 10.25
N ASN A 146 -15.57 -28.43 10.15
CA ASN A 146 -16.08 -29.16 11.32
C ASN A 146 -15.22 -30.40 11.67
N GLN A 147 -14.16 -30.67 10.89
CA GLN A 147 -13.26 -31.80 11.03
C GLN A 147 -11.80 -31.33 11.22
N VAL A 148 -11.62 -30.13 11.76
CA VAL A 148 -10.28 -29.56 12.05
C VAL A 148 -9.49 -30.56 12.91
N GLY A 149 -8.28 -30.92 12.47
CA GLY A 149 -7.45 -31.93 13.12
C GLY A 149 -7.57 -33.36 12.54
N SER A 150 -8.48 -33.60 11.60
CA SER A 150 -8.55 -34.88 10.87
C SER A 150 -7.47 -34.99 9.77
N ASP A 151 -7.16 -36.21 9.36
CA ASP A 151 -6.23 -36.45 8.25
C ASP A 151 -6.72 -35.80 6.95
N ASP A 152 -8.02 -35.86 6.66
CA ASP A 152 -8.64 -35.24 5.49
C ASP A 152 -8.46 -33.72 5.47
N PHE A 153 -8.57 -33.05 6.63
CA PHE A 153 -8.32 -31.62 6.77
C PHE A 153 -6.86 -31.28 6.49
N TYR A 154 -5.92 -32.04 7.07
CA TYR A 154 -4.49 -31.81 6.83
C TYR A 154 -4.07 -32.16 5.40
N ASP A 155 -4.68 -33.15 4.77
CA ASP A 155 -4.43 -33.48 3.36
C ASP A 155 -4.91 -32.36 2.43
N ALA A 156 -6.07 -31.76 2.72
CA ALA A 156 -6.57 -30.61 1.99
C ALA A 156 -5.61 -29.41 2.09
N ILE A 157 -5.03 -29.15 3.26
CA ILE A 157 -4.03 -28.09 3.46
C ILE A 157 -2.75 -28.41 2.70
N ARG A 158 -2.23 -29.65 2.82
CA ARG A 158 -1.01 -30.10 2.15
C ARG A 158 -1.08 -29.97 0.62
N LYS A 159 -2.25 -30.18 0.03
CA LYS A 159 -2.50 -29.99 -1.39
C LYS A 159 -2.18 -28.56 -1.87
N HIS A 160 -2.34 -27.56 -0.99
CA HIS A 160 -2.11 -26.14 -1.30
C HIS A 160 -0.77 -25.62 -0.80
N GLN A 161 0.03 -26.44 -0.10
CA GLN A 161 1.26 -26.01 0.57
C GLN A 161 2.24 -25.29 -0.38
N GLY A 162 2.49 -25.84 -1.57
CA GLY A 162 3.42 -25.21 -2.52
C GLY A 162 2.98 -23.83 -3.02
N GLU A 163 1.64 -23.63 -3.16
CA GLU A 163 1.10 -22.30 -3.52
C GLU A 163 1.16 -21.35 -2.32
N MET A 164 0.91 -21.83 -1.09
CA MET A 164 1.05 -21.04 0.14
C MET A 164 2.50 -20.58 0.34
N GLU A 165 3.48 -21.47 0.15
CA GLU A 165 4.90 -21.14 0.20
C GLU A 165 5.29 -20.11 -0.87
N ARG A 166 4.73 -20.23 -2.09
CA ARG A 166 4.93 -19.21 -3.14
C ARG A 166 4.35 -17.85 -2.73
N ILE A 167 3.12 -17.81 -2.21
CA ILE A 167 2.45 -16.60 -1.76
C ILE A 167 3.27 -15.93 -0.66
N ALA A 168 3.73 -16.68 0.34
CA ALA A 168 4.57 -16.20 1.42
C ALA A 168 5.91 -15.66 0.89
N ARG A 169 6.61 -16.42 0.05
CA ARG A 169 7.89 -16.02 -0.56
C ARG A 169 7.79 -14.74 -1.38
N LEU A 170 6.68 -14.53 -2.08
CA LEU A 170 6.45 -13.34 -2.90
C LEU A 170 5.86 -12.17 -2.11
N TYR A 171 5.57 -12.36 -0.83
CA TYR A 171 4.95 -11.34 0.04
C TYR A 171 3.66 -10.74 -0.55
N LEU A 172 2.78 -11.58 -1.10
CA LEU A 172 1.53 -11.12 -1.68
C LEU A 172 0.55 -10.63 -0.60
N ASP A 173 -0.31 -9.66 -0.95
CA ASP A 173 -1.30 -9.07 -0.03
C ASP A 173 -2.43 -10.07 0.30
N GLN A 174 -2.19 -10.94 1.28
CA GLN A 174 -3.16 -11.94 1.73
C GLN A 174 -4.38 -11.29 2.40
N ASN A 175 -4.23 -10.08 2.93
CA ASN A 175 -5.29 -9.36 3.62
C ASN A 175 -6.30 -8.74 2.65
N PHE A 176 -5.95 -8.59 1.37
CA PHE A 176 -6.82 -7.97 0.37
C PHE A 176 -8.23 -8.56 0.31
N LEU A 177 -8.36 -9.87 0.47
CA LEU A 177 -9.68 -10.53 0.41
C LEU A 177 -10.52 -10.24 1.64
N ILE A 178 -9.91 -10.23 2.84
CA ILE A 178 -10.59 -9.84 4.07
C ILE A 178 -11.03 -8.40 3.94
N PHE A 179 -10.12 -7.52 3.51
CA PHE A 179 -10.40 -6.12 3.28
C PHE A 179 -11.51 -5.92 2.23
N LYS A 180 -11.54 -6.70 1.17
CA LYS A 180 -12.57 -6.64 0.12
C LYS A 180 -13.98 -6.91 0.67
N THR A 181 -14.12 -7.63 1.79
CA THR A 181 -15.41 -7.79 2.47
C THR A 181 -15.71 -6.65 3.44
N ALA A 182 -14.69 -5.94 3.89
CA ALA A 182 -14.78 -4.91 4.91
C ALA A 182 -14.82 -3.47 4.34
N TYR A 183 -14.48 -3.24 3.08
CA TYR A 183 -14.38 -1.89 2.51
C TYR A 183 -15.70 -1.10 2.48
N GLN A 184 -16.85 -1.78 2.61
CA GLN A 184 -18.18 -1.14 2.68
C GLN A 184 -18.48 -0.53 4.06
N ILE A 185 -17.57 -0.68 5.03
CA ILE A 185 -17.67 -0.07 6.34
C ILE A 185 -17.83 1.45 6.19
N PRO A 186 -18.73 2.09 6.98
CA PRO A 186 -19.01 3.53 6.86
C PRO A 186 -17.76 4.41 6.87
N PHE A 187 -16.72 4.04 7.62
CA PHE A 187 -15.44 4.77 7.67
C PHE A 187 -14.85 5.03 6.27
N PHE A 188 -14.77 4.00 5.41
CA PHE A 188 -14.23 4.12 4.06
C PHE A 188 -15.17 4.79 3.06
N GLN A 189 -16.45 4.93 3.41
CA GLN A 189 -17.46 5.56 2.55
C GLN A 189 -17.64 7.07 2.85
N GLN A 190 -17.03 7.58 3.90
CA GLN A 190 -17.21 8.98 4.32
C GLN A 190 -16.36 9.95 3.50
N ARG A 191 -15.08 9.62 3.24
CA ARG A 191 -14.16 10.48 2.50
C ARG A 191 -13.00 9.69 1.91
N ALA A 192 -12.41 10.22 0.83
CA ALA A 192 -11.25 9.64 0.15
C ALA A 192 -10.03 9.47 1.06
N ALA A 193 -9.76 10.48 1.90
CA ALA A 193 -8.65 10.50 2.84
C ALA A 193 -8.62 9.28 3.77
N ASN A 194 -9.77 8.73 4.15
CA ASN A 194 -9.86 7.58 5.07
C ASN A 194 -9.21 6.29 4.51
N TRP A 195 -9.02 6.20 3.20
CA TRP A 195 -8.32 5.07 2.57
C TRP A 195 -6.82 5.09 2.78
N LEU A 196 -6.25 6.28 3.04
CA LEU A 196 -4.80 6.52 3.13
C LEU A 196 -4.39 7.08 4.50
N LYS A 197 -5.36 7.26 5.41
CA LYS A 197 -5.13 7.77 6.76
C LYS A 197 -4.17 6.87 7.52
N LEU A 198 -3.20 7.47 8.21
CA LEU A 198 -2.25 6.76 9.04
C LEU A 198 -2.94 6.23 10.30
N TRP A 199 -2.46 5.08 10.76
CA TRP A 199 -2.93 4.45 11.98
C TRP A 199 -2.15 4.93 13.20
N HIS A 200 -2.89 5.18 14.29
CA HIS A 200 -2.33 5.43 15.61
C HIS A 200 -3.05 4.58 16.66
N ASP A 201 -2.29 4.10 17.65
CA ASP A 201 -2.81 3.19 18.68
C ASP A 201 -3.87 3.82 19.58
N ASP A 202 -3.96 5.16 19.64
CA ASP A 202 -5.04 5.88 20.33
C ASP A 202 -6.42 5.60 19.73
N GLN A 203 -6.49 5.14 18.48
CA GLN A 203 -7.73 4.69 17.85
C GLN A 203 -8.36 3.49 18.57
N LEU A 204 -7.54 2.68 19.26
CA LEU A 204 -8.01 1.58 20.10
C LEU A 204 -8.84 2.06 21.31
N LEU A 205 -8.71 3.31 21.73
CA LEU A 205 -9.54 3.88 22.80
C LEU A 205 -11.03 3.90 22.47
N ASN A 206 -11.38 3.86 21.18
CA ASN A 206 -12.75 3.82 20.68
C ASN A 206 -13.35 2.39 20.66
N VAL A 207 -12.53 1.37 21.01
CA VAL A 207 -12.95 -0.03 21.04
C VAL A 207 -13.34 -0.43 22.46
N PRO A 208 -14.37 -1.30 22.65
CA PRO A 208 -14.71 -1.86 23.96
C PRO A 208 -13.49 -2.45 24.67
N GLU A 209 -13.37 -2.21 25.98
CA GLU A 209 -12.19 -2.60 26.76
C GLU A 209 -11.90 -4.10 26.70
N GLU A 210 -12.94 -4.92 26.66
CA GLU A 210 -12.86 -6.38 26.56
C GLU A 210 -12.26 -6.90 25.23
N GLU A 211 -12.31 -6.07 24.17
CA GLU A 211 -11.77 -6.43 22.85
C GLU A 211 -10.40 -5.77 22.58
N ARG A 212 -10.06 -4.73 23.33
CA ARG A 212 -8.90 -3.85 23.06
C ARG A 212 -7.57 -4.59 23.09
N GLU A 213 -7.34 -5.39 24.14
CA GLU A 213 -6.08 -6.14 24.32
C GLU A 213 -5.85 -7.12 23.15
N ALA A 214 -6.89 -7.87 22.79
CA ALA A 214 -6.81 -8.82 21.69
C ALA A 214 -6.61 -8.16 20.32
N LEU A 215 -7.23 -7.00 20.09
CA LEU A 215 -7.03 -6.21 18.88
C LEU A 215 -5.62 -5.62 18.82
N GLN A 216 -5.13 -5.12 19.94
CA GLN A 216 -3.77 -4.58 20.05
C GLN A 216 -2.74 -5.67 19.74
N GLU A 217 -2.89 -6.86 20.30
CA GLU A 217 -2.02 -7.99 20.00
C GLU A 217 -2.06 -8.36 18.51
N MET A 218 -3.24 -8.47 17.91
CA MET A 218 -3.39 -8.74 16.47
C MET A 218 -2.72 -7.68 15.60
N ILE A 219 -2.92 -6.41 15.91
CA ILE A 219 -2.35 -5.28 15.14
C ILE A 219 -0.82 -5.27 15.19
N HIS A 220 -0.22 -5.65 16.34
CA HIS A 220 1.22 -5.69 16.51
C HIS A 220 1.88 -6.92 15.86
N VAL A 221 1.19 -8.05 15.84
CA VAL A 221 1.76 -9.32 15.33
C VAL A 221 1.52 -9.48 13.83
N TRP A 222 0.41 -8.98 13.31
CA TRP A 222 0.05 -9.17 11.91
C TRP A 222 0.60 -8.03 11.04
N PRO A 223 1.17 -8.34 9.85
CA PRO A 223 1.66 -7.33 8.91
C PRO A 223 0.49 -6.60 8.20
N LEU A 224 -0.21 -5.78 8.96
CA LEU A 224 -1.37 -5.03 8.50
C LEU A 224 -0.96 -3.65 7.99
N CYS A 225 -1.47 -3.24 6.83
CA CYS A 225 -1.42 -1.84 6.46
C CYS A 225 -2.47 -1.03 7.25
N ASP A 226 -2.35 0.29 7.26
CA ASP A 226 -3.21 1.14 8.09
C ASP A 226 -4.70 0.97 7.77
N SER A 227 -5.06 0.79 6.50
CA SER A 227 -6.46 0.52 6.13
C SER A 227 -7.00 -0.81 6.69
N ASP A 228 -6.14 -1.84 6.85
CA ASP A 228 -6.55 -3.09 7.50
C ASP A 228 -6.87 -2.87 8.98
N LYS A 229 -6.05 -2.07 9.67
CA LYS A 229 -6.22 -1.76 11.09
C LYS A 229 -7.53 -1.01 11.31
N TYR A 230 -7.83 0.00 10.48
CA TYR A 230 -9.13 0.69 10.52
C TYR A 230 -10.30 -0.24 10.20
N ALA A 231 -10.13 -1.17 9.26
CA ALA A 231 -11.16 -2.17 8.96
C ALA A 231 -11.43 -3.07 10.16
N LEU A 232 -10.39 -3.54 10.86
CA LEU A 232 -10.51 -4.40 12.03
C LEU A 232 -11.30 -3.76 13.16
N ILE A 233 -10.97 -2.52 13.55
CA ILE A 233 -11.68 -1.84 14.66
C ILE A 233 -13.12 -1.44 14.29
N SER A 234 -13.43 -1.40 13.00
CA SER A 234 -14.76 -1.05 12.50
C SER A 234 -15.63 -2.27 12.21
N MET A 235 -15.10 -3.49 12.38
CA MET A 235 -15.86 -4.72 12.18
C MET A 235 -16.86 -4.94 13.31
N PRO A 236 -18.04 -5.54 13.02
CA PRO A 236 -18.94 -6.01 14.05
C PRO A 236 -18.27 -7.05 14.96
N SER A 237 -18.50 -6.97 16.28
CA SER A 237 -17.87 -7.82 17.31
C SER A 237 -18.01 -9.32 17.05
N ASN A 238 -19.12 -9.77 16.44
CA ASN A 238 -19.31 -11.17 16.09
C ASN A 238 -18.34 -11.65 14.99
N LEU A 239 -18.03 -10.81 14.01
CA LEU A 239 -17.07 -11.13 12.96
C LEU A 239 -15.64 -11.13 13.51
N PHE A 240 -15.33 -10.17 14.39
CA PHE A 240 -14.05 -10.11 15.09
C PHE A 240 -13.82 -11.36 15.96
N SER A 241 -14.81 -11.78 16.74
CA SER A 241 -14.74 -12.99 17.58
C SER A 241 -14.50 -14.26 16.76
N MET A 242 -15.08 -14.34 15.55
CA MET A 242 -14.85 -15.45 14.63
C MET A 242 -13.41 -15.45 14.09
N LEU A 243 -12.87 -14.28 13.73
CA LEU A 243 -11.47 -14.13 13.28
C LEU A 243 -10.48 -14.47 14.41
N LYS A 244 -10.71 -13.97 15.63
CA LYS A 244 -9.90 -14.28 16.81
C LYS A 244 -9.79 -15.78 17.09
N GLY A 245 -10.86 -16.53 16.91
CA GLY A 245 -10.86 -17.98 17.09
C GLY A 245 -10.09 -18.75 16.00
N GLN A 246 -9.83 -18.15 14.85
CA GLN A 246 -9.12 -18.75 13.72
C GLN A 246 -7.63 -18.35 13.65
N LEU A 247 -7.24 -17.24 14.29
CA LEU A 247 -5.89 -16.69 14.23
C LEU A 247 -5.11 -17.10 15.48
N GLN A 248 -4.36 -18.19 15.36
CA GLN A 248 -3.39 -18.59 16.39
C GLN A 248 -2.12 -17.77 16.19
N PRO A 249 -1.56 -17.13 17.25
CA PRO A 249 -0.30 -16.35 17.17
C PRO A 249 0.85 -17.11 16.52
N GLU A 250 0.91 -18.44 16.73
CA GLU A 250 1.93 -19.32 16.17
C GLU A 250 1.88 -19.42 14.62
N MET A 251 0.73 -19.14 14.01
CA MET A 251 0.60 -19.10 12.55
C MET A 251 1.04 -17.76 11.95
N LEU A 252 1.08 -16.70 12.77
CA LEU A 252 1.36 -15.33 12.34
C LEU A 252 2.83 -14.94 12.50
N ASN A 253 3.51 -15.48 13.53
CA ASN A 253 4.91 -15.17 13.82
C ASN A 253 5.89 -15.40 12.65
N PRO A 254 5.83 -16.52 11.90
CA PRO A 254 6.74 -16.74 10.77
C PRO A 254 6.55 -15.72 9.64
N MET A 255 5.35 -15.14 9.49
CA MET A 255 5.08 -14.11 8.49
C MET A 255 5.60 -12.74 8.92
N ALA A 256 5.45 -12.40 10.20
CA ALA A 256 5.93 -11.12 10.75
C ALA A 256 7.46 -11.03 10.73
N GLU A 257 8.16 -12.10 11.10
CA GLU A 257 9.63 -12.16 11.09
C GLU A 257 10.22 -12.07 9.68
N SER A 258 9.51 -12.60 8.66
CA SER A 258 9.98 -12.59 7.27
C SER A 258 9.88 -11.21 6.60
N LEU A 259 9.01 -10.33 7.09
CA LEU A 259 8.73 -9.04 6.45
C LEU A 259 9.74 -7.94 6.78
N GLY A 260 10.67 -8.12 7.70
CA GLY A 260 11.68 -7.13 8.07
C GLY A 260 11.14 -5.69 8.15
N ASN A 261 11.53 -4.92 9.14
CA ASN A 261 10.97 -3.58 9.40
C ASN A 261 11.04 -2.59 8.22
N ALA A 262 11.98 -2.75 7.29
CA ALA A 262 12.22 -1.85 6.17
C ALA A 262 11.15 -1.90 5.05
N ASN A 263 10.28 -2.93 5.04
CA ASN A 263 9.31 -3.11 3.95
C ASN A 263 7.86 -2.73 4.33
N ILE A 264 7.60 -2.46 5.60
CA ILE A 264 6.22 -2.33 6.12
C ILE A 264 5.54 -1.08 5.56
N ILE A 265 6.20 0.07 5.60
CA ILE A 265 5.61 1.36 5.18
C ILE A 265 5.36 1.36 3.67
N THR A 266 6.38 1.07 2.88
CA THR A 266 6.28 1.03 1.41
C THR A 266 5.23 0.04 0.93
N ASN A 267 5.22 -1.18 1.51
CA ASN A 267 4.25 -2.21 1.17
C ASN A 267 2.84 -1.79 1.56
N GLY A 268 2.67 -1.29 2.79
CA GLY A 268 1.38 -0.81 3.29
C GLY A 268 0.80 0.31 2.44
N TYR A 269 1.61 1.29 2.08
CA TYR A 269 1.15 2.42 1.26
C TYR A 269 0.77 1.99 -0.17
N VAL A 270 1.53 1.09 -0.80
CA VAL A 270 1.17 0.52 -2.11
C VAL A 270 -0.14 -0.26 -2.02
N GLN A 271 -0.34 -1.06 -0.95
CA GLN A 271 -1.60 -1.78 -0.73
C GLN A 271 -2.78 -0.82 -0.57
N GLN A 272 -2.63 0.25 0.22
CA GLN A 272 -3.67 1.25 0.42
C GLN A 272 -4.05 1.95 -0.90
N LEU A 273 -3.06 2.38 -1.70
CA LEU A 273 -3.30 2.97 -3.02
C LEU A 273 -3.98 1.98 -3.97
N TYR A 274 -3.52 0.73 -4.02
CA TYR A 274 -4.14 -0.31 -4.85
C TYR A 274 -5.61 -0.54 -4.47
N ARG A 275 -5.91 -0.64 -3.17
CA ARG A 275 -7.28 -0.81 -2.65
C ARG A 275 -8.15 0.40 -2.96
N TYR A 276 -7.61 1.60 -2.78
CA TYR A 276 -8.28 2.84 -3.13
C TYR A 276 -8.73 2.82 -4.60
N PHE A 277 -7.83 2.56 -5.52
CA PHE A 277 -8.16 2.52 -6.95
C PHE A 277 -9.09 1.38 -7.35
N ARG A 278 -9.08 0.27 -6.65
CA ARG A 278 -9.88 -0.92 -6.98
C ARG A 278 -11.27 -0.93 -6.36
N LEU A 279 -11.45 -0.32 -5.20
CA LEU A 279 -12.64 -0.52 -4.38
C LEU A 279 -13.33 0.78 -3.99
N SER A 280 -12.65 1.93 -4.00
CA SER A 280 -13.21 3.21 -3.56
C SER A 280 -14.16 3.79 -4.61
N SER A 281 -15.29 4.31 -4.15
CA SER A 281 -16.21 5.11 -4.96
C SER A 281 -15.69 6.54 -5.22
N PHE A 282 -14.68 6.98 -4.49
CA PHE A 282 -14.06 8.31 -4.66
C PHE A 282 -12.98 8.32 -5.74
N SER A 283 -12.47 7.14 -6.14
CA SER A 283 -11.45 7.03 -7.17
C SER A 283 -11.98 7.57 -8.50
N GLN A 284 -11.23 8.49 -9.09
CA GLN A 284 -11.53 9.06 -10.40
C GLN A 284 -10.54 8.49 -11.43
N GLY A 285 -11.08 7.85 -12.46
CA GLY A 285 -10.28 7.29 -13.54
C GLY A 285 -10.22 5.77 -13.55
N ALA A 286 -9.81 5.22 -14.70
CA ALA A 286 -9.60 3.78 -14.84
C ALA A 286 -8.32 3.35 -14.12
N PRO A 287 -8.31 2.20 -13.44
CA PRO A 287 -7.08 1.63 -12.93
C PRO A 287 -6.13 1.39 -14.11
N PHE A 288 -4.93 1.94 -14.02
CA PHE A 288 -3.91 1.81 -15.05
C PHE A 288 -3.25 0.41 -14.97
N ASP A 289 -2.86 -0.13 -16.12
CA ASP A 289 -2.11 -1.38 -16.21
C ASP A 289 -0.65 -1.13 -15.85
N LEU A 290 -0.33 -1.24 -14.57
CA LEU A 290 1.03 -1.05 -14.05
C LEU A 290 2.07 -1.94 -14.70
N VAL A 291 1.67 -3.11 -15.20
CA VAL A 291 2.58 -4.11 -15.77
C VAL A 291 3.19 -3.64 -17.07
N ALA A 292 2.38 -3.12 -17.98
CA ALA A 292 2.87 -2.58 -19.24
C ALA A 292 3.91 -1.49 -19.00
N TYR A 293 3.57 -0.54 -18.11
CA TYR A 293 4.48 0.56 -17.76
C TYR A 293 5.76 0.11 -17.06
N MET A 294 5.69 -0.86 -16.16
CA MET A 294 6.88 -1.41 -15.50
C MET A 294 7.84 -2.06 -16.49
N ARG A 295 7.33 -2.80 -17.48
CA ARG A 295 8.17 -3.38 -18.54
C ARG A 295 8.88 -2.30 -19.33
N ASP A 296 8.17 -1.24 -19.69
CA ASP A 296 8.76 -0.11 -20.41
C ASP A 296 9.83 0.59 -19.60
N MET A 297 9.60 0.84 -18.30
CA MET A 297 10.60 1.44 -17.41
C MET A 297 11.85 0.58 -17.28
N LEU A 298 11.74 -0.73 -17.21
CA LEU A 298 12.87 -1.65 -17.16
C LEU A 298 13.67 -1.64 -18.49
N VAL A 299 12.97 -1.59 -19.61
CA VAL A 299 13.58 -1.56 -20.95
C VAL A 299 14.39 -0.27 -21.18
N TYR A 300 13.87 0.87 -20.73
CA TYR A 300 14.51 2.17 -20.95
C TYR A 300 15.61 2.51 -19.95
N ARG A 301 15.97 1.61 -19.06
CA ARG A 301 17.02 1.82 -18.03
C ARG A 301 16.75 3.01 -17.09
N TRP A 302 15.52 3.38 -16.92
CA TRP A 302 15.15 4.48 -16.04
C TRP A 302 15.49 4.20 -14.58
N ILE A 303 15.56 2.93 -14.25
CA ILE A 303 15.90 2.51 -12.91
C ILE A 303 17.13 1.63 -13.03
N VAL A 304 18.21 2.04 -12.38
CA VAL A 304 19.45 1.26 -12.27
C VAL A 304 19.18 0.10 -11.32
N VAL A 305 18.52 -0.94 -11.81
CA VAL A 305 18.30 -2.19 -11.07
C VAL A 305 19.29 -3.22 -11.60
N GLY A 306 20.01 -3.88 -10.71
CA GLY A 306 20.89 -5.00 -11.08
C GLY A 306 20.10 -6.18 -11.69
N ASP A 307 20.77 -7.10 -12.35
CA ASP A 307 20.13 -8.22 -13.07
C ASP A 307 19.27 -9.09 -12.15
N LYS A 308 19.70 -9.33 -10.89
CA LYS A 308 18.93 -10.08 -9.90
C LYS A 308 17.59 -9.37 -9.56
N ALA A 309 17.63 -8.06 -9.44
CA ALA A 309 16.44 -7.27 -9.17
C ALA A 309 15.45 -7.28 -10.33
N ARG A 310 15.94 -7.20 -11.57
CA ARG A 310 15.12 -7.36 -12.79
C ARG A 310 14.47 -8.72 -12.85
N GLN A 311 15.20 -9.78 -12.52
CA GLN A 311 14.66 -11.14 -12.47
C GLN A 311 13.51 -11.23 -11.47
N THR A 312 13.68 -10.72 -10.25
CA THR A 312 12.63 -10.70 -9.22
C THR A 312 11.37 -9.95 -9.68
N ILE A 313 11.53 -8.77 -10.29
CA ILE A 313 10.38 -8.01 -10.80
C ILE A 313 9.71 -8.77 -11.94
N ASN A 314 10.48 -9.38 -12.86
CA ASN A 314 9.91 -10.17 -13.94
C ASN A 314 9.12 -11.39 -13.43
N GLU A 315 9.57 -12.05 -12.37
CA GLU A 315 8.82 -13.14 -11.71
C GLU A 315 7.51 -12.65 -11.11
N LEU A 316 7.48 -11.41 -10.58
CA LEU A 316 6.27 -10.83 -10.01
C LEU A 316 5.25 -10.40 -11.06
N ILE A 317 5.69 -10.00 -12.26
CA ILE A 317 4.81 -9.53 -13.33
C ILE A 317 4.49 -10.61 -14.40
N ALA A 318 5.08 -11.79 -14.28
CA ALA A 318 4.76 -12.95 -15.14
C ALA A 318 3.44 -13.59 -14.76
#